data_898e3fe04bcd3621b0d2c7f925248be1
#
_entry.id   898e3fe04bcd3621b0d2c7f925248be1
#
_cell.length_a   1.000
_cell.length_b   1.000
_cell.length_c   1.000
_cell.angle_alpha   90.00
_cell.angle_beta   90.00
_cell.angle_gamma   90.00
#
_symmetry.space_group_name_H-M   'P 1'
#
loop_
_entity.id
_entity.type
_entity.pdbx_description
1 polymer ?
#
loop_
_entity_poly.entity_id
_entity_poly.type
_entity_poly.pdbx_seq_one_letter_code
_entity_poly.pdbx_strand_id
1 'polypeptide(L)'
;MKAIVGMLTFYMACAVLSPVFASAQQTTSNPAGEQAKQSATAESSKDALLYRNDKYGFTFSLPDDWKGYTIVTEQWEASDAQKGMVEHGPIIKIRPPDWTREKPRQDIPIMIFTLAQWESVEHGDFFIGGMPIAPGELGRNRKYAFAVSRRVEESEAAGAKEVNEILQRHPLHPFWSK
;
A
#
# COMPACT_ATOMS: atom_id res chain seq x y z
N MET A 1 22.73 20.09 47.76
CA MET A 1 23.79 19.20 48.27
C MET A 1 24.15 18.20 47.18
N LYS A 2 25.35 18.36 46.65
CA LYS A 2 26.39 17.39 46.21
C LYS A 2 25.86 16.19 45.38
N ALA A 3 26.11 16.09 44.09
CA ALA A 3 27.34 15.79 43.33
C ALA A 3 27.81 14.32 43.44
N ILE A 4 28.10 13.71 42.30
CA ILE A 4 29.25 12.84 41.92
C ILE A 4 28.79 12.02 40.69
N VAL A 5 29.20 12.29 39.47
CA VAL A 5 30.44 11.98 38.73
C VAL A 5 30.82 10.49 38.78
N GLY A 6 30.82 9.86 37.63
CA GLY A 6 31.30 8.52 37.38
C GLY A 6 31.56 8.29 35.88
N MET A 7 32.69 8.74 35.43
CA MET A 7 33.31 8.56 34.12
C MET A 7 34.04 7.21 34.13
N LEU A 8 33.79 6.33 33.17
CA LEU A 8 34.71 5.23 32.90
C LEU A 8 34.85 4.99 31.39
N THR A 9 35.95 5.48 30.91
CA THR A 9 36.57 5.25 29.60
C THR A 9 37.16 3.81 29.59
N PHE A 10 36.86 3.05 28.54
CA PHE A 10 37.68 1.88 28.21
C PHE A 10 38.07 1.92 26.74
N TYR A 11 39.33 2.29 26.52
CA TYR A 11 40.09 2.12 25.29
C TYR A 11 40.61 0.70 25.25
N MET A 12 40.39 -0.02 24.17
CA MET A 12 41.24 -1.15 23.83
C MET A 12 41.42 -1.22 22.32
N ALA A 13 42.56 -0.76 21.92
CA ALA A 13 43.17 -0.97 20.59
C ALA A 13 43.76 -2.39 20.52
N CYS A 14 43.56 -3.09 19.47
CA CYS A 14 44.50 -4.14 19.07
C CYS A 14 44.60 -4.19 17.55
N ALA A 15 45.86 -4.14 17.12
CA ALA A 15 46.33 -3.96 15.79
C ALA A 15 46.59 -5.28 15.05
N VAL A 16 46.49 -5.18 13.74
CA VAL A 16 47.27 -5.79 12.64
C VAL A 16 47.50 -7.32 12.62
N LEU A 17 47.13 -7.92 11.54
CA LEU A 17 48.07 -8.76 10.71
C LEU A 17 47.40 -9.17 9.38
N SER A 18 47.93 -8.62 8.29
CA SER A 18 47.75 -9.15 6.94
C SER A 18 48.72 -10.32 6.70
N PRO A 19 48.39 -11.23 5.83
CA PRO A 19 49.41 -11.69 4.89
C PRO A 19 48.98 -11.54 3.43
N VAL A 20 49.89 -10.97 2.70
CA VAL A 20 50.06 -11.00 1.25
C VAL A 20 50.42 -12.41 0.82
N PHE A 21 49.72 -12.96 -0.15
CA PHE A 21 50.28 -14.01 -1.01
C PHE A 21 49.98 -13.71 -2.48
N ALA A 22 51.07 -13.85 -3.21
CA ALA A 22 51.26 -13.45 -4.59
C ALA A 22 50.69 -14.48 -5.60
N SER A 23 50.31 -13.93 -6.72
CA SER A 23 50.35 -14.40 -8.11
C SER A 23 50.56 -15.90 -8.42
N ALA A 24 49.64 -16.41 -9.25
CA ALA A 24 50.00 -17.18 -10.43
C ALA A 24 48.93 -17.01 -11.52
N GLN A 25 49.36 -16.42 -12.63
CA GLN A 25 48.63 -16.43 -13.91
C GLN A 25 48.73 -17.84 -14.51
N GLN A 26 47.62 -18.33 -15.02
CA GLN A 26 47.61 -19.23 -16.17
C GLN A 26 46.37 -19.00 -17.01
N THR A 27 46.66 -18.57 -18.24
CA THR A 27 45.82 -18.54 -19.42
C THR A 27 45.32 -19.94 -19.78
N THR A 28 44.07 -20.08 -20.18
CA THR A 28 43.63 -20.54 -21.51
C THR A 28 42.14 -20.77 -21.61
N SER A 29 41.60 -20.28 -22.75
CA SER A 29 40.46 -20.75 -23.53
C SER A 29 39.05 -20.67 -22.95
N ASN A 30 38.35 -19.67 -23.49
CA ASN A 30 36.91 -19.68 -23.70
C ASN A 30 36.48 -20.93 -24.52
N PRO A 31 35.31 -21.51 -24.29
CA PRO A 31 34.23 -21.19 -25.21
C PRO A 31 32.85 -21.04 -24.60
N ALA A 32 32.15 -20.12 -25.24
CA ALA A 32 30.71 -20.11 -25.53
C ALA A 32 29.68 -20.34 -24.40
N GLY A 33 28.98 -19.29 -24.09
CA GLY A 33 27.51 -19.32 -24.16
C GLY A 33 26.78 -20.02 -23.03
N GLU A 34 26.54 -19.31 -21.96
CA GLU A 34 25.24 -19.45 -21.31
C GLU A 34 24.85 -18.12 -20.67
N GLN A 35 24.22 -17.28 -21.50
CA GLN A 35 23.36 -16.24 -20.99
C GLN A 35 22.30 -16.93 -20.14
N ALA A 36 22.49 -16.89 -18.82
CA ALA A 36 21.40 -17.08 -17.90
C ALA A 36 20.39 -15.96 -18.16
N LYS A 37 19.47 -16.27 -19.05
CA LYS A 37 18.26 -15.55 -19.34
C LYS A 37 17.46 -15.58 -18.04
N GLN A 38 17.66 -14.58 -17.22
CA GLN A 38 16.74 -14.23 -16.15
C GLN A 38 15.45 -13.83 -16.83
N SER A 39 14.69 -14.83 -17.23
CA SER A 39 13.27 -14.67 -17.55
C SER A 39 12.60 -14.30 -16.23
N ALA A 40 12.54 -13.01 -15.94
CA ALA A 40 11.45 -12.50 -15.16
C ALA A 40 10.19 -12.92 -15.93
N THR A 41 9.58 -13.99 -15.48
CA THR A 41 8.25 -14.39 -15.88
C THR A 41 7.34 -13.28 -15.41
N ALA A 42 7.16 -12.27 -16.27
CA ALA A 42 5.95 -11.49 -16.25
C ALA A 42 4.86 -12.53 -16.60
N GLU A 43 4.27 -13.13 -15.58
CA GLU A 43 2.97 -13.75 -15.73
C GLU A 43 2.04 -12.63 -16.17
N SER A 44 1.92 -12.54 -17.49
CA SER A 44 0.85 -11.82 -18.16
C SER A 44 -0.44 -12.41 -17.59
N SER A 45 -1.05 -11.69 -16.65
CA SER A 45 -2.40 -11.97 -16.20
C SER A 45 -3.31 -11.72 -17.40
N LYS A 46 -3.50 -12.78 -18.22
CA LYS A 46 -4.60 -12.86 -19.15
C LYS A 46 -5.86 -12.71 -18.31
N ASP A 47 -6.64 -11.68 -18.65
CA ASP A 47 -8.01 -11.44 -18.21
C ASP A 47 -8.23 -11.02 -16.74
N ALA A 48 -7.37 -10.19 -16.16
CA ALA A 48 -7.73 -9.50 -14.93
C ALA A 48 -8.95 -8.58 -15.20
N LEU A 49 -10.03 -8.81 -14.46
CA LEU A 49 -11.23 -7.97 -14.51
C LEU A 49 -10.83 -6.55 -14.06
N LEU A 50 -11.14 -5.53 -14.87
CA LEU A 50 -10.70 -4.17 -14.61
C LEU A 50 -11.90 -3.26 -14.33
N TYR A 51 -11.98 -2.73 -13.11
CA TYR A 51 -12.85 -1.58 -12.82
C TYR A 51 -12.12 -0.29 -13.18
N ARG A 52 -12.76 0.57 -14.00
CA ARG A 52 -12.24 1.88 -14.38
C ARG A 52 -13.14 2.99 -13.86
N ASN A 53 -12.55 3.97 -13.20
CA ASN A 53 -13.23 5.16 -12.71
C ASN A 53 -12.64 6.42 -13.33
N ASP A 54 -13.29 6.93 -14.39
CA ASP A 54 -12.82 8.12 -15.10
C ASP A 54 -13.04 9.42 -14.32
N LYS A 55 -14.03 9.46 -13.41
CA LYS A 55 -14.32 10.64 -12.59
C LYS A 55 -13.16 11.00 -11.66
N TYR A 56 -12.55 9.99 -11.05
CA TYR A 56 -11.45 10.18 -10.11
C TYR A 56 -10.09 9.82 -10.67
N GLY A 57 -10.03 9.17 -11.82
CA GLY A 57 -8.81 8.85 -12.54
C GLY A 57 -8.02 7.68 -11.93
N PHE A 58 -8.64 6.51 -11.85
CA PHE A 58 -7.97 5.27 -11.46
C PHE A 58 -8.59 4.05 -12.12
N THR A 59 -7.80 2.98 -12.21
CA THR A 59 -8.28 1.63 -12.48
C THR A 59 -8.00 0.74 -11.28
N PHE A 60 -8.77 -0.33 -11.14
CA PHE A 60 -8.62 -1.32 -10.08
C PHE A 60 -8.74 -2.72 -10.67
N SER A 61 -7.70 -3.54 -10.50
CA SER A 61 -7.63 -4.90 -10.99
C SER A 61 -8.31 -5.85 -10.00
N LEU A 62 -9.24 -6.65 -10.49
CA LEU A 62 -9.98 -7.63 -9.69
C LEU A 62 -9.69 -9.04 -10.21
N PRO A 63 -9.73 -10.06 -9.37
CA PRO A 63 -9.68 -11.45 -9.81
C PRO A 63 -10.96 -11.83 -10.57
N ASP A 64 -10.89 -12.88 -11.40
CA ASP A 64 -11.98 -13.30 -12.29
C ASP A 64 -13.26 -13.73 -11.56
N ASP A 65 -13.13 -14.25 -10.35
CA ASP A 65 -14.24 -14.63 -9.49
C ASP A 65 -15.05 -13.44 -8.97
N TRP A 66 -14.53 -12.21 -9.14
CA TRP A 66 -15.27 -10.97 -8.90
C TRP A 66 -16.13 -10.52 -10.09
N LYS A 67 -16.20 -11.29 -11.15
CA LYS A 67 -17.07 -10.99 -12.30
C LYS A 67 -18.52 -10.86 -11.85
N GLY A 68 -19.12 -9.70 -12.18
CA GLY A 68 -20.47 -9.36 -11.70
C GLY A 68 -20.48 -8.51 -10.43
N TYR A 69 -19.30 -8.00 -9.99
CA TYR A 69 -19.21 -7.02 -8.91
C TYR A 69 -20.17 -5.83 -9.13
N THR A 70 -20.56 -5.18 -8.07
CA THR A 70 -21.36 -3.94 -8.12
C THR A 70 -20.64 -2.80 -7.42
N ILE A 71 -20.96 -1.56 -7.82
CA ILE A 71 -20.38 -0.36 -7.21
C ILE A 71 -21.41 0.30 -6.31
N VAL A 72 -21.01 0.52 -5.06
CA VAL A 72 -21.78 1.29 -4.08
C VAL A 72 -20.97 2.54 -3.72
N THR A 73 -21.64 3.69 -3.69
CA THR A 73 -21.00 4.95 -3.30
C THR A 73 -21.53 5.38 -1.95
N GLU A 74 -20.60 5.66 -1.03
CA GLU A 74 -20.86 6.23 0.29
C GLU A 74 -19.98 7.46 0.50
N GLN A 75 -20.02 8.04 1.69
CA GLN A 75 -19.15 9.15 2.08
C GLN A 75 -18.39 8.78 3.35
N TRP A 76 -17.14 9.24 3.41
CA TRP A 76 -16.40 9.32 4.66
C TRP A 76 -16.56 10.72 5.26
N GLU A 77 -16.51 10.79 6.57
CA GLU A 77 -16.52 12.04 7.33
C GLU A 77 -15.29 12.08 8.23
N ALA A 78 -14.70 13.25 8.34
CA ALA A 78 -13.60 13.53 9.24
C ALA A 78 -13.90 14.77 10.06
N SER A 79 -13.44 14.81 11.30
CA SER A 79 -13.47 15.99 12.15
C SER A 79 -12.05 16.52 12.36
N ASP A 80 -11.88 17.82 12.23
CA ASP A 80 -10.69 18.55 12.68
C ASP A 80 -10.83 18.84 14.18
N ALA A 81 -9.93 18.28 14.98
CA ALA A 81 -9.98 18.42 16.44
C ALA A 81 -9.76 19.86 16.92
N GLN A 82 -9.11 20.72 16.11
CA GLN A 82 -8.78 22.10 16.50
C GLN A 82 -9.81 23.11 15.99
N LYS A 83 -10.39 22.87 14.82
CA LYS A 83 -11.27 23.83 14.13
C LYS A 83 -12.74 23.46 14.21
N GLY A 84 -13.07 22.27 14.72
CA GLY A 84 -14.46 21.79 14.76
C GLY A 84 -15.11 21.64 13.37
N MET A 85 -14.32 21.69 12.30
CA MET A 85 -14.81 21.54 10.93
C MET A 85 -15.05 20.06 10.64
N VAL A 86 -16.10 19.81 9.84
CA VAL A 86 -16.39 18.47 9.32
C VAL A 86 -16.03 18.46 7.84
N GLU A 87 -15.06 17.60 7.51
CA GLU A 87 -14.69 17.30 6.14
C GLU A 87 -15.34 16.00 5.69
N HIS A 88 -15.60 15.87 4.42
CA HIS A 88 -16.18 14.66 3.84
C HIS A 88 -15.67 14.41 2.43
N GLY A 89 -15.79 13.16 2.00
CA GLY A 89 -15.45 12.77 0.65
C GLY A 89 -16.05 11.42 0.29
N PRO A 90 -15.95 11.02 -0.98
CA PRO A 90 -16.56 9.78 -1.44
C PRO A 90 -15.77 8.54 -1.01
N ILE A 91 -16.53 7.47 -0.78
CA ILE A 91 -16.04 6.09 -0.73
C ILE A 91 -16.64 5.34 -1.91
N ILE A 92 -15.81 4.77 -2.75
CA ILE A 92 -16.23 3.82 -3.78
C ILE A 92 -16.03 2.41 -3.21
N LYS A 93 -17.12 1.69 -3.00
CA LYS A 93 -17.10 0.30 -2.56
C LYS A 93 -17.28 -0.61 -3.77
N ILE A 94 -16.30 -1.48 -4.02
CA ILE A 94 -16.45 -2.58 -4.98
C ILE A 94 -16.98 -3.75 -4.18
N ARG A 95 -18.19 -4.16 -4.49
CA ARG A 95 -18.95 -5.20 -3.79
C ARG A 95 -18.86 -6.52 -4.53
N PRO A 96 -18.49 -7.63 -3.87
CA PRO A 96 -18.40 -8.93 -4.51
C PRO A 96 -19.75 -9.42 -5.05
N PRO A 97 -19.75 -10.25 -6.10
CA PRO A 97 -20.98 -10.67 -6.80
C PRO A 97 -21.92 -11.55 -5.93
N ASP A 98 -21.37 -12.25 -4.97
CA ASP A 98 -22.10 -13.14 -4.05
C ASP A 98 -22.53 -12.46 -2.73
N TRP A 99 -22.38 -11.14 -2.64
CA TRP A 99 -22.90 -10.36 -1.52
C TRP A 99 -24.44 -10.36 -1.53
N THR A 100 -25.04 -10.72 -0.41
CA THR A 100 -26.47 -10.52 -0.19
C THR A 100 -26.74 -9.89 1.18
N ARG A 101 -27.94 -9.37 1.39
CA ARG A 101 -28.30 -8.81 2.71
C ARG A 101 -28.29 -9.89 3.80
N GLU A 102 -28.63 -11.11 3.47
CA GLU A 102 -28.66 -12.27 4.37
C GLU A 102 -27.27 -12.85 4.61
N LYS A 103 -26.36 -12.64 3.66
CA LYS A 103 -24.97 -13.10 3.70
C LYS A 103 -24.05 -11.98 3.25
N PRO A 104 -23.87 -10.95 4.10
CA PRO A 104 -23.00 -9.84 3.76
C PRO A 104 -21.55 -10.32 3.72
N ARG A 105 -20.81 -9.79 2.74
CA ARG A 105 -19.36 -10.01 2.59
C ARG A 105 -18.62 -8.69 2.61
N GLN A 106 -17.31 -8.75 2.84
CA GLN A 106 -16.46 -7.57 2.84
C GLN A 106 -16.43 -6.92 1.46
N ASP A 107 -16.82 -5.65 1.37
CA ASP A 107 -16.59 -4.79 0.21
C ASP A 107 -15.12 -4.31 0.18
N ILE A 108 -14.60 -3.94 -0.99
CA ILE A 108 -13.33 -3.21 -1.11
C ILE A 108 -13.66 -1.71 -1.06
N PRO A 109 -13.44 -1.00 0.05
CA PRO A 109 -13.73 0.43 0.17
C PRO A 109 -12.52 1.25 -0.28
N ILE A 110 -12.69 2.06 -1.31
CA ILE A 110 -11.69 3.01 -1.79
C ILE A 110 -12.15 4.41 -1.35
N MET A 111 -11.47 4.96 -0.36
CA MET A 111 -11.67 6.34 0.11
C MET A 111 -10.93 7.29 -0.81
N ILE A 112 -11.58 8.39 -1.19
CA ILE A 112 -10.99 9.37 -2.11
C ILE A 112 -10.86 10.70 -1.39
N PHE A 113 -9.67 11.24 -1.40
CA PHE A 113 -9.31 12.52 -0.81
C PHE A 113 -8.81 13.47 -1.89
N THR A 114 -9.06 14.76 -1.76
CA THR A 114 -8.24 15.76 -2.46
C THR A 114 -6.81 15.71 -1.90
N LEU A 115 -5.81 16.20 -2.64
CA LEU A 115 -4.44 16.20 -2.12
C LEU A 115 -4.29 17.03 -0.84
N ALA A 116 -5.04 18.14 -0.73
CA ALA A 116 -5.04 18.96 0.49
C ALA A 116 -5.64 18.22 1.69
N GLN A 117 -6.75 17.49 1.50
CA GLN A 117 -7.33 16.65 2.53
C GLN A 117 -6.38 15.52 2.95
N TRP A 118 -5.69 14.93 1.96
CA TRP A 118 -4.73 13.87 2.24
C TRP A 118 -3.52 14.37 3.06
N GLU A 119 -3.01 15.56 2.73
CA GLU A 119 -1.96 16.22 3.52
C GLU A 119 -2.38 16.41 4.98
N SER A 120 -3.61 16.84 5.24
CA SER A 120 -4.16 16.96 6.60
C SER A 120 -4.29 15.60 7.31
N VAL A 121 -4.60 14.53 6.57
CA VAL A 121 -4.62 13.16 7.11
C VAL A 121 -3.20 12.71 7.50
N GLU A 122 -2.20 12.96 6.63
CA GLU A 122 -0.80 12.61 6.88
C GLU A 122 -0.21 13.38 8.08
N HIS A 123 -0.64 14.63 8.30
CA HIS A 123 -0.25 15.43 9.46
C HIS A 123 -1.02 15.08 10.74
N GLY A 124 -2.08 14.28 10.65
CA GLY A 124 -2.90 13.91 11.81
C GLY A 124 -3.88 15.00 12.24
N ASP A 125 -4.18 15.96 11.36
CA ASP A 125 -5.15 17.02 11.63
C ASP A 125 -6.59 16.51 11.57
N PHE A 126 -6.83 15.43 10.83
CA PHE A 126 -8.15 14.83 10.63
C PHE A 126 -8.31 13.47 11.32
N PHE A 127 -9.44 13.32 12.00
CA PHE A 127 -9.89 12.04 12.56
C PHE A 127 -11.04 11.49 11.71
N ILE A 128 -10.75 10.48 10.89
CA ILE A 128 -11.73 9.90 9.98
C ILE A 128 -12.59 8.87 10.70
N GLY A 129 -13.91 9.11 10.76
CA GLY A 129 -14.85 8.18 11.39
C GLY A 129 -14.53 7.88 12.85
N GLY A 130 -13.91 8.82 13.59
CA GLY A 130 -13.51 8.65 14.98
C GLY A 130 -12.34 7.68 15.19
N MET A 131 -11.58 7.35 14.16
CA MET A 131 -10.42 6.46 14.26
C MET A 131 -9.13 7.23 14.46
N PRO A 132 -8.29 6.81 15.41
CA PRO A 132 -6.98 7.42 15.65
C PRO A 132 -5.91 6.98 14.63
N ILE A 133 -6.23 6.07 13.72
CA ILE A 133 -5.27 5.49 12.77
C ILE A 133 -5.63 5.98 11.37
N ALA A 134 -4.66 6.61 10.72
CA ALA A 134 -4.80 7.05 9.34
C ALA A 134 -5.03 5.85 8.39
N PRO A 135 -5.87 6.02 7.34
CA PRO A 135 -6.05 5.00 6.31
C PRO A 135 -4.73 4.74 5.55
N GLY A 136 -4.60 3.54 5.00
CA GLY A 136 -3.47 3.16 4.16
C GLY A 136 -3.62 3.72 2.74
N GLU A 137 -2.59 4.37 2.22
CA GLU A 137 -2.61 4.86 0.84
C GLU A 137 -2.50 3.70 -0.15
N LEU A 138 -3.36 3.71 -1.18
CA LEU A 138 -3.32 2.80 -2.32
C LEU A 138 -2.60 3.42 -3.53
N GLY A 139 -2.53 4.75 -3.58
CA GLY A 139 -1.90 5.51 -4.65
C GLY A 139 -2.49 6.90 -4.78
N ARG A 140 -1.88 7.74 -5.62
CA ARG A 140 -2.36 9.11 -5.88
C ARG A 140 -2.14 9.53 -7.33
N ASN A 141 -3.00 10.42 -7.83
CA ASN A 141 -2.78 11.16 -9.07
C ASN A 141 -2.60 12.66 -8.77
N ARG A 142 -2.66 13.50 -9.79
CA ARG A 142 -2.44 14.96 -9.60
C ARG A 142 -3.55 15.69 -8.83
N LYS A 143 -4.70 15.04 -8.56
CA LYS A 143 -5.85 15.67 -7.91
C LYS A 143 -6.28 14.94 -6.63
N TYR A 144 -6.10 13.62 -6.61
CA TYR A 144 -6.68 12.76 -5.58
C TYR A 144 -5.67 11.79 -5.02
N ALA A 145 -5.78 11.51 -3.73
CA ALA A 145 -5.22 10.36 -3.07
C ALA A 145 -6.31 9.31 -2.84
N PHE A 146 -5.96 8.05 -3.02
CA PHE A 146 -6.83 6.88 -2.84
C PHE A 146 -6.31 6.08 -1.66
N ALA A 147 -7.20 5.74 -0.74
CA ALA A 147 -6.81 5.04 0.47
C ALA A 147 -7.85 4.00 0.89
N VAL A 148 -7.42 3.08 1.75
CA VAL A 148 -8.28 2.07 2.36
C VAL A 148 -8.23 2.19 3.87
N SER A 149 -9.37 2.03 4.53
CA SER A 149 -9.42 1.99 5.99
C SER A 149 -8.67 0.76 6.52
N ARG A 150 -7.81 0.93 7.51
CA ARG A 150 -7.13 -0.19 8.18
C ARG A 150 -8.10 -1.17 8.87
N ARG A 151 -9.34 -0.76 9.14
CA ARG A 151 -10.38 -1.68 9.62
C ARG A 151 -10.67 -2.83 8.66
N VAL A 152 -10.36 -2.68 7.37
CA VAL A 152 -10.49 -3.77 6.38
C VAL A 152 -9.47 -4.87 6.68
N GLU A 153 -8.25 -4.50 7.04
CA GLU A 153 -7.16 -5.44 7.37
C GLU A 153 -7.48 -6.26 8.64
N GLU A 154 -8.20 -5.64 9.60
CA GLU A 154 -8.57 -6.24 10.89
C GLU A 154 -9.98 -6.85 10.88
N SER A 155 -10.67 -6.85 9.73
CA SER A 155 -12.04 -7.31 9.61
C SER A 155 -12.13 -8.85 9.72
N GLU A 156 -13.06 -9.33 10.54
CA GLU A 156 -13.46 -10.74 10.62
C GLU A 156 -14.65 -11.05 9.71
N ALA A 157 -15.11 -10.09 8.91
CA ALA A 157 -16.23 -10.29 7.99
C ALA A 157 -15.93 -11.38 6.96
N ALA A 158 -16.96 -12.08 6.51
CA ALA A 158 -16.81 -13.05 5.44
C ALA A 158 -16.17 -12.38 4.20
N GLY A 159 -15.12 -12.98 3.64
CA GLY A 159 -14.36 -12.44 2.51
C GLY A 159 -13.29 -11.41 2.86
N ALA A 160 -13.10 -11.04 4.14
CA ALA A 160 -12.07 -10.07 4.52
C ALA A 160 -10.66 -10.52 4.15
N LYS A 161 -10.33 -11.79 4.35
CA LYS A 161 -9.03 -12.34 3.95
C LYS A 161 -8.78 -12.20 2.44
N GLU A 162 -9.78 -12.51 1.63
CA GLU A 162 -9.73 -12.37 0.17
C GLU A 162 -9.50 -10.91 -0.24
N VAL A 163 -10.24 -9.97 0.36
CA VAL A 163 -10.06 -8.53 0.12
C VAL A 163 -8.64 -8.09 0.48
N ASN A 164 -8.10 -8.55 1.60
CA ASN A 164 -6.73 -8.23 2.00
C ASN A 164 -5.70 -8.79 1.01
N GLU A 165 -5.87 -10.02 0.52
CA GLU A 165 -5.01 -10.62 -0.51
C GLU A 165 -5.07 -9.84 -1.83
N ILE A 166 -6.24 -9.33 -2.22
CA ILE A 166 -6.39 -8.44 -3.39
C ILE A 166 -5.63 -7.14 -3.16
N LEU A 167 -5.80 -6.49 -2.02
CA LEU A 167 -5.16 -5.22 -1.70
C LEU A 167 -3.63 -5.33 -1.65
N GLN A 168 -3.08 -6.43 -1.16
CA GLN A 168 -1.63 -6.70 -1.12
C GLN A 168 -0.98 -6.79 -2.50
N ARG A 169 -1.74 -7.04 -3.56
CA ARG A 169 -1.26 -7.08 -4.95
C ARG A 169 -1.15 -5.70 -5.58
N HIS A 170 -1.38 -4.61 -4.83
CA HIS A 170 -1.39 -3.24 -5.34
C HIS A 170 -2.30 -3.04 -6.56
N PRO A 171 -3.60 -3.38 -6.45
CA PRO A 171 -4.50 -3.47 -7.59
C PRO A 171 -4.93 -2.12 -8.15
N LEU A 172 -4.69 -1.00 -7.42
CA LEU A 172 -5.10 0.33 -7.81
C LEU A 172 -4.00 1.01 -8.62
N HIS A 173 -4.34 1.45 -9.85
CA HIS A 173 -3.45 2.16 -10.73
C HIS A 173 -4.03 3.53 -11.08
N PRO A 174 -3.50 4.62 -10.49
CA PRO A 174 -3.94 5.97 -10.79
C PRO A 174 -3.58 6.35 -12.22
N PHE A 175 -4.46 7.11 -12.88
CA PHE A 175 -4.17 7.71 -14.18
C PHE A 175 -4.64 9.16 -14.25
N TRP A 176 -4.21 9.83 -15.27
CA TRP A 176 -4.61 11.20 -15.56
C TRP A 176 -5.67 11.20 -16.67
N SER A 177 -6.92 11.56 -16.33
CA SER A 177 -7.90 11.91 -17.34
C SER A 177 -7.73 13.39 -17.71
N LYS A 178 -7.63 13.66 -18.99
CA LYS A 178 -7.55 15.02 -19.54
C LYS A 178 -8.80 15.82 -19.23
#